data_2a58b6d3675b267314164ee83ece093b
#
_entry.id   2a58b6d3675b267314164ee83ece093b
#
_cell.length_a   1.000
_cell.length_b   1.000
_cell.length_c   1.000
_cell.angle_alpha   90.00
_cell.angle_beta   90.00
_cell.angle_gamma   90.00
#
_symmetry.space_group_name_H-M   'P 1'
#
loop_
_entity.id
_entity.type
_entity.pdbx_description
1 polymer ?
#
loop_
_entity_poly.entity_id
_entity_poly.type
_entity_poly.pdbx_seq_one_letter_code
_entity_poly.pdbx_strand_id
1 'polypeptide(L)'
;HRVCIDQQVKVKWDTSQLKSSYCNFCNANSTREEVVLNFGVNQTWDRGISGELEMQLLHRVILSPFAAKRLHELLGRLIGEHETRYGVLK
;
A
#
# COMPACT_ATOMS: atom_id res chain seq x y z
N HIS A 1 -9.99 -10.38 -30.01
CA HIS A 1 -10.19 -10.64 -29.34
C HIS A 1 -10.61 -10.39 -28.07
N ARG A 2 -10.38 -10.48 -27.46
CA ARG A 2 -10.57 -10.38 -26.15
C ARG A 2 -11.00 -9.08 -25.65
N VAL A 3 -10.76 -8.04 -26.30
CA VAL A 3 -11.14 -6.68 -25.97
C VAL A 3 -12.64 -6.55 -25.80
N CYS A 4 -13.37 -7.23 -26.66
CA CYS A 4 -14.83 -7.17 -26.57
C CYS A 4 -15.34 -7.76 -25.26
N ILE A 5 -14.67 -8.78 -24.78
CA ILE A 5 -15.07 -9.40 -23.55
C ILE A 5 -14.88 -8.46 -22.39
N ASP A 6 -13.78 -7.70 -22.41
CA ASP A 6 -13.49 -6.77 -21.34
C ASP A 6 -14.54 -5.68 -21.23
N GLN A 7 -15.08 -5.27 -22.36
CA GLN A 7 -16.07 -4.21 -22.36
C GLN A 7 -17.38 -4.64 -21.71
N GLN A 8 -17.59 -5.93 -21.58
CA GLN A 8 -18.81 -6.45 -20.98
C GLN A 8 -18.65 -6.82 -19.53
N VAL A 9 -17.42 -6.76 -19.04
CA VAL A 9 -17.16 -7.10 -17.65
C VAL A 9 -17.55 -5.95 -16.75
N LYS A 10 -18.34 -6.25 -15.76
CA LYS A 10 -18.72 -5.27 -14.75
C LYS A 10 -18.07 -5.65 -13.45
N VAL A 11 -17.53 -4.66 -12.77
CA VAL A 11 -16.86 -4.88 -11.49
C VAL A 11 -17.87 -4.62 -10.38
N LYS A 12 -18.03 -5.60 -9.52
CA LYS A 12 -18.88 -5.47 -8.36
C LYS A 12 -17.99 -5.48 -7.12
N TRP A 13 -18.12 -4.44 -6.32
CA TRP A 13 -17.24 -4.27 -5.16
C TRP A 13 -17.94 -4.81 -3.93
N ASP A 14 -17.40 -5.88 -3.37
CA ASP A 14 -17.90 -6.47 -2.14
C ASP A 14 -17.04 -5.97 -0.99
N THR A 15 -17.62 -5.12 -0.17
CA THR A 15 -16.91 -4.52 0.94
C THR A 15 -17.27 -5.12 2.29
N SER A 16 -17.94 -6.26 2.29
CA SER A 16 -18.41 -6.85 3.54
C SER A 16 -17.25 -7.25 4.47
N GLN A 17 -16.07 -7.54 3.92
CA GLN A 17 -14.91 -7.90 4.72
C GLN A 17 -13.87 -6.80 4.76
N LEU A 18 -14.23 -5.63 4.27
CA LEU A 18 -13.29 -4.53 4.19
C LEU A 18 -13.01 -3.96 5.57
N LYS A 19 -11.74 -3.76 5.86
CA LYS A 19 -11.30 -3.15 7.12
C LYS A 19 -10.40 -1.98 6.80
N SER A 20 -10.47 -0.96 7.63
CA SER A 20 -9.69 0.24 7.45
C SER A 20 -8.74 0.43 8.62
N SER A 21 -7.55 0.89 8.33
CA SER A 21 -6.57 1.20 9.36
C SER A 21 -5.75 2.39 8.89
N TYR A 22 -5.36 3.23 9.83
CA TYR A 22 -4.42 4.28 9.53
C TYR A 22 -3.01 3.74 9.73
N CYS A 23 -2.15 3.95 8.75
CA CYS A 23 -0.76 3.55 8.83
C CYS A 23 0.11 4.66 8.28
N ASN A 24 1.21 4.96 8.96
CA ASN A 24 2.14 5.97 8.49
C ASN A 24 3.54 5.40 8.27
N PHE A 25 3.66 4.09 8.33
CA PHE A 25 4.93 3.41 8.10
C PHE A 25 4.67 2.14 7.32
N CYS A 26 5.56 1.84 6.40
CA CYS A 26 5.52 0.55 5.74
C CYS A 26 6.92 0.12 5.39
N ASN A 27 7.11 -1.18 5.31
CA ASN A 27 8.30 -1.74 4.71
C ASN A 27 7.89 -2.90 3.83
N ALA A 28 8.83 -3.37 3.03
CA ALA A 28 8.52 -4.40 2.08
C ALA A 28 9.76 -5.21 1.79
N ASN A 29 9.54 -6.45 1.43
CA ASN A 29 10.59 -7.25 0.83
C ASN A 29 9.97 -8.14 -0.21
N SER A 30 10.80 -8.79 -0.99
CA SER A 30 10.29 -9.61 -2.07
C SER A 30 11.14 -10.85 -2.24
N THR A 31 10.48 -11.88 -2.72
CA THR A 31 11.15 -13.04 -3.24
C THR A 31 10.81 -13.11 -4.73
N ARG A 32 11.24 -14.18 -5.35
CA ARG A 32 10.92 -14.36 -6.77
C ARG A 32 9.40 -14.45 -7.00
N GLU A 33 8.69 -14.98 -6.03
CA GLU A 33 7.28 -15.32 -6.21
C GLU A 33 6.32 -14.33 -5.57
N GLU A 34 6.81 -13.52 -4.62
CA GLU A 34 5.93 -12.72 -3.80
C GLU A 34 6.54 -11.38 -3.45
N VAL A 35 5.67 -10.41 -3.26
CA VAL A 35 6.05 -9.14 -2.64
C VAL A 35 5.27 -9.03 -1.35
N VAL A 36 5.96 -8.81 -0.25
CA VAL A 36 5.35 -8.74 1.07
C VAL A 36 5.40 -7.29 1.54
N LEU A 37 4.24 -6.74 1.85
CA LEU A 37 4.11 -5.39 2.36
C LEU A 37 3.66 -5.44 3.80
N ASN A 38 4.37 -4.74 4.67
CA ASN A 38 3.99 -4.63 6.06
C ASN A 38 3.64 -3.18 6.35
N PHE A 39 2.50 -2.97 7.00
CA PHE A 39 2.00 -1.64 7.29
C PHE A 39 1.87 -1.47 8.79
N GLY A 40 2.23 -0.29 9.27
CA GLY A 40 2.16 -0.05 10.68
C GLY A 40 2.18 1.41 11.03
N VAL A 41 2.39 1.65 12.32
CA VAL A 41 2.39 2.99 12.88
C VAL A 41 3.72 3.22 13.58
N ASN A 42 4.29 4.37 13.29
CA ASN A 42 5.50 4.82 13.98
C ASN A 42 5.08 5.56 15.24
N GLN A 43 5.47 5.02 16.38
CA GLN A 43 5.10 5.60 17.66
C GLN A 43 6.25 6.42 18.22
N THR A 44 6.57 7.49 17.50
CA THR A 44 7.72 8.30 17.87
C THR A 44 7.54 9.02 19.19
N TRP A 45 6.31 9.29 19.60
CA TRP A 45 6.07 9.97 20.87
C TRP A 45 6.47 9.11 22.06
N ASP A 46 6.63 7.81 21.83
CA ASP A 46 6.95 6.87 22.90
C ASP A 46 8.39 6.41 22.81
N ARG A 47 9.28 7.33 22.52
CA ARG A 47 10.67 6.98 22.37
C ARG A 47 11.32 6.57 23.65
N GLY A 48 10.85 6.80 24.71
CA GLY A 48 11.36 6.33 25.97
C GLY A 48 12.81 6.66 26.23
N ILE A 49 13.28 6.17 27.36
CA ILE A 49 14.61 6.46 27.85
C ILE A 49 15.68 5.77 27.02
N SER A 50 15.36 4.63 26.45
CA SER A 50 16.32 3.86 25.68
C SER A 50 16.68 4.52 24.35
N GLY A 51 15.84 5.46 23.91
CA GLY A 51 16.06 6.09 22.61
C GLY A 51 15.66 5.23 21.44
N GLU A 52 15.05 4.11 21.69
CA GLU A 52 14.62 3.22 20.62
C GLU A 52 13.36 3.72 19.97
N LEU A 53 13.26 3.47 18.68
CA LEU A 53 12.10 3.81 17.89
C LEU A 53 11.20 2.58 17.81
N GLU A 54 9.98 2.71 18.25
CA GLU A 54 9.07 1.58 18.24
C GLU A 54 8.11 1.67 17.08
N MET A 55 8.10 0.62 16.25
CA MET A 55 7.20 0.51 15.12
C MET A 55 6.22 -0.62 15.40
N GLN A 56 4.95 -0.31 15.35
CA GLN A 56 3.93 -1.34 15.54
C GLN A 56 3.39 -1.74 14.16
N LEU A 57 3.64 -2.98 13.78
CA LEU A 57 3.15 -3.50 12.51
C LEU A 57 1.77 -4.07 12.71
N LEU A 58 0.83 -3.60 11.91
CA LEU A 58 -0.58 -3.95 12.07
C LEU A 58 -1.08 -4.89 11.00
N HIS A 59 -0.56 -4.77 9.79
CA HIS A 59 -1.08 -5.55 8.66
C HIS A 59 0.05 -6.01 7.78
N ARG A 60 -0.13 -7.20 7.22
CA ARG A 60 0.75 -7.72 6.21
C ARG A 60 -0.08 -8.11 5.00
N VAL A 61 0.35 -7.66 3.84
CA VAL A 61 -0.32 -7.99 2.59
C VAL A 61 0.71 -8.62 1.68
N ILE A 62 0.37 -9.76 1.12
CA ILE A 62 1.27 -10.48 0.22
C ILE A 62 0.67 -10.41 -1.18
N LEU A 63 1.47 -9.91 -2.11
CA LEU A 63 1.04 -9.69 -3.48
C LEU A 63 1.86 -10.55 -4.42
N SER A 64 1.24 -10.94 -5.53
CA SER A 64 2.03 -11.45 -6.64
C SER A 64 2.87 -10.29 -7.19
N PRO A 65 4.00 -10.60 -7.83
CA PRO A 65 4.81 -9.53 -8.42
C PRO A 65 4.03 -8.71 -9.44
N PHE A 66 3.11 -9.34 -10.17
CA PHE A 66 2.30 -8.61 -11.14
C PHE A 66 1.38 -7.59 -10.47
N ALA A 67 0.74 -8.00 -9.37
CA ALA A 67 -0.12 -7.08 -8.63
C ALA A 67 0.71 -5.97 -8.01
N ALA A 68 1.91 -6.30 -7.53
CA ALA A 68 2.78 -5.30 -6.94
C ALA A 68 3.21 -4.25 -7.96
N LYS A 69 3.47 -4.68 -9.19
CA LYS A 69 3.84 -3.73 -10.23
C LYS A 69 2.68 -2.79 -10.55
N ARG A 70 1.46 -3.32 -10.61
CA ARG A 70 0.31 -2.47 -10.85
C ARG A 70 0.10 -1.48 -9.71
N LEU A 71 0.32 -1.92 -8.48
CA LEU A 71 0.23 -1.03 -7.34
C LEU A 71 1.28 0.08 -7.42
N HIS A 72 2.48 -0.28 -7.81
CA HIS A 72 3.55 0.70 -7.96
C HIS A 72 3.16 1.79 -8.95
N GLU A 73 2.62 1.39 -10.09
CA GLU A 73 2.24 2.36 -11.10
C GLU A 73 1.05 3.21 -10.64
N LEU A 74 0.10 2.60 -9.96
CA LEU A 74 -1.04 3.33 -9.45
C LEU A 74 -0.62 4.37 -8.41
N LEU A 75 0.22 3.96 -7.47
CA LEU A 75 0.69 4.89 -6.44
C LEU A 75 1.52 6.02 -7.03
N GLY A 76 2.33 5.71 -8.04
CA GLY A 76 3.11 6.76 -8.70
C GLY A 76 2.23 7.82 -9.30
N ARG A 77 1.14 7.40 -9.93
CA ARG A 77 0.22 8.37 -10.53
C ARG A 77 -0.50 9.19 -9.46
N LEU A 78 -0.97 8.53 -8.40
CA LEU A 78 -1.68 9.22 -7.34
C LEU A 78 -0.78 10.22 -6.61
N ILE A 79 0.45 9.82 -6.34
CA ILE A 79 1.39 10.71 -5.67
C ILE A 79 1.72 11.89 -6.57
N GLY A 80 1.90 11.64 -7.87
CA GLY A 80 2.16 12.73 -8.81
C GLY A 80 1.03 13.74 -8.84
N GLU A 81 -0.22 13.26 -8.82
CA GLU A 81 -1.36 14.14 -8.79
C GLU A 81 -1.43 14.93 -7.50
N HIS A 82 -1.11 14.27 -6.39
CA HIS A 82 -1.11 14.93 -5.09
C HIS A 82 -0.07 16.02 -5.05
N GLU A 83 1.12 15.76 -5.56
CA GLU A 83 2.19 16.74 -5.54
C GLU A 83 1.89 17.92 -6.44
N THR A 84 1.20 17.69 -7.56
CA THR A 84 0.80 18.77 -8.43
C THR A 84 -0.19 19.69 -7.72
N ARG A 85 -1.06 19.13 -6.91
CA ARG A 85 -2.11 19.90 -6.25
C ARG A 85 -1.65 20.54 -4.96
N TYR A 86 -0.83 19.87 -4.18
CA TYR A 86 -0.49 20.30 -2.83
C TYR A 86 0.99 20.56 -2.60
N GLY A 87 1.84 20.28 -3.59
CA GLY A 87 3.27 20.51 -3.44
C GLY A 87 4.03 19.22 -3.21
N VAL A 88 5.32 19.29 -3.42
CA VAL A 88 6.18 18.12 -3.41
C VAL A 88 6.28 17.53 -2.00
N LEU A 89 6.14 16.23 -1.91
CA LEU A 89 6.30 15.51 -0.65
C LEU A 89 7.78 15.22 -0.41
N LYS A 90 8.16 15.24 0.86
CA LYS A 90 9.55 14.99 1.24
C LYS A 90 9.71 13.67 1.95
#